data_49fa9816f3de0c067ab4bb488efe60ad
#
_entry.id   49fa9816f3de0c067ab4bb488efe60ad
#
_cell.length_a   1.000
_cell.length_b   1.000
_cell.length_c   1.000
_cell.angle_alpha   90.00
_cell.angle_beta   90.00
_cell.angle_gamma   90.00
#
_symmetry.space_group_name_H-M   'P 1'
#
loop_
_entity.id
_entity.type
_entity.pdbx_description
1 polymer ?
#
loop_
_entity_poly.entity_id
_entity_poly.type
_entity_poly.pdbx_seq_one_letter_code
_entity_poly.pdbx_strand_id
1 'polypeptide(L)'
;MKAVITSLFLFIAVAASAQSKDEKELTEKTYLLSHTVFGTKDSLTLEKLLAKTVSYGHSHGNLQTREEMIKGVVHNQSNYTDTAVSAIKIFIEDKTAIVRYLFKANENKKDGSVTNLNFSMMLVWIKEKGTWKLMGRQAVSVQ
;
A
#
# COMPACT_ATOMS: atom_id res chain seq x y z
N MET A 1 -26.04 2.10 63.77
CA MET A 1 -24.84 2.16 62.93
C MET A 1 -25.15 1.66 61.48
N LYS A 2 -25.30 2.56 60.52
CA LYS A 2 -25.63 2.22 59.13
C LYS A 2 -24.34 2.21 58.32
N ALA A 3 -23.94 1.05 57.80
CA ALA A 3 -22.79 0.91 56.93
C ALA A 3 -23.18 1.33 55.48
N VAL A 4 -22.54 2.36 54.96
CA VAL A 4 -22.68 2.78 53.58
C VAL A 4 -21.62 2.04 52.78
N ILE A 5 -22.04 1.09 51.92
CA ILE A 5 -21.17 0.39 50.99
C ILE A 5 -21.09 1.25 49.72
N THR A 6 -19.98 1.95 49.54
CA THR A 6 -19.69 2.72 48.34
C THR A 6 -19.13 1.76 47.27
N SER A 7 -19.95 1.36 46.30
CA SER A 7 -19.52 0.57 45.13
C SER A 7 -18.71 1.46 44.18
N LEU A 8 -17.42 1.23 44.12
CA LEU A 8 -16.51 1.86 43.14
C LEU A 8 -16.64 1.13 41.80
N PHE A 9 -17.43 1.68 40.88
CA PHE A 9 -17.45 1.20 39.48
C PHE A 9 -16.18 1.61 38.77
N LEU A 10 -15.27 0.66 38.56
CA LEU A 10 -14.09 0.82 37.75
C LEU A 10 -14.50 0.76 36.26
N PHE A 11 -14.63 1.93 35.60
CA PHE A 11 -14.80 2.03 34.17
C PHE A 11 -13.46 1.67 33.48
N ILE A 12 -13.32 0.43 32.99
CA ILE A 12 -12.25 0.05 32.08
C ILE A 12 -12.62 0.64 30.72
N ALA A 13 -12.06 1.81 30.37
CA ALA A 13 -12.12 2.37 29.05
C ALA A 13 -11.26 1.48 28.12
N VAL A 14 -11.89 0.59 27.38
CA VAL A 14 -11.26 -0.10 26.26
C VAL A 14 -11.05 0.98 25.19
N ALA A 15 -9.83 1.52 25.11
CA ALA A 15 -9.41 2.37 24.01
C ALA A 15 -9.30 1.48 22.74
N ALA A 16 -10.41 1.26 22.06
CA ALA A 16 -10.38 0.82 20.69
C ALA A 16 -9.74 1.97 19.89
N SER A 17 -8.46 1.81 19.48
CA SER A 17 -7.81 2.78 18.60
C SER A 17 -8.54 2.73 17.25
N ALA A 18 -9.48 3.63 17.06
CA ALA A 18 -10.12 3.82 15.77
C ALA A 18 -9.03 4.25 14.78
N GLN A 19 -8.91 3.51 13.68
CA GLN A 19 -7.99 3.86 12.59
C GLN A 19 -8.27 5.29 12.14
N SER A 20 -7.22 6.12 12.05
CA SER A 20 -7.37 7.52 11.63
C SER A 20 -7.89 7.59 10.18
N LYS A 21 -8.51 8.71 9.81
CA LYS A 21 -8.98 8.93 8.42
C LYS A 21 -7.84 8.76 7.41
N ASP A 22 -6.66 9.24 7.74
CA ASP A 22 -5.48 9.13 6.88
C ASP A 22 -4.97 7.70 6.77
N GLU A 23 -4.95 6.93 7.85
CA GLU A 23 -4.60 5.50 7.82
C GLU A 23 -5.57 4.70 6.94
N LYS A 24 -6.87 4.97 7.06
CA LYS A 24 -7.88 4.35 6.22
C LYS A 24 -7.65 4.68 4.74
N GLU A 25 -7.47 5.97 4.40
CA GLU A 25 -7.21 6.41 3.03
C GLU A 25 -5.93 5.77 2.46
N LEU A 26 -4.84 5.72 3.23
CA LEU A 26 -3.58 5.11 2.82
C LEU A 26 -3.72 3.60 2.61
N THR A 27 -4.48 2.93 3.45
CA THR A 27 -4.80 1.50 3.28
C THR A 27 -5.55 1.26 1.98
N GLU A 28 -6.62 2.01 1.73
CA GLU A 28 -7.43 1.91 0.50
C GLU A 28 -6.59 2.19 -0.75
N LYS A 29 -5.75 3.25 -0.72
CA LYS A 29 -4.85 3.59 -1.83
C LYS A 29 -3.76 2.54 -2.07
N THR A 30 -3.29 1.87 -1.03
CA THR A 30 -2.32 0.77 -1.15
C THR A 30 -2.94 -0.43 -1.86
N TYR A 31 -4.17 -0.81 -1.49
CA TYR A 31 -4.92 -1.85 -2.20
C TYR A 31 -5.24 -1.43 -3.64
N LEU A 32 -5.69 -0.19 -3.86
CA LEU A 32 -6.00 0.33 -5.18
C LEU A 32 -4.76 0.33 -6.09
N LEU A 33 -3.60 0.78 -5.60
CA LEU A 33 -2.34 0.74 -6.34
C LEU A 33 -1.99 -0.69 -6.75
N SER A 34 -2.03 -1.63 -5.80
CA SER A 34 -1.73 -3.04 -6.04
C SER A 34 -2.68 -3.64 -7.07
N HIS A 35 -4.00 -3.42 -6.91
CA HIS A 35 -5.03 -3.89 -7.85
C HIS A 35 -4.84 -3.28 -9.24
N THR A 36 -4.46 -2.00 -9.33
CA THR A 36 -4.24 -1.34 -10.63
C THR A 36 -2.99 -1.87 -11.32
N VAL A 37 -1.88 -2.02 -10.59
CA VAL A 37 -0.60 -2.48 -11.19
C VAL A 37 -0.67 -3.93 -11.64
N PHE A 38 -1.26 -4.80 -10.86
CA PHE A 38 -1.27 -6.25 -11.10
C PHE A 38 -2.59 -6.78 -11.68
N GLY A 39 -3.61 -5.94 -11.77
CA GLY A 39 -4.93 -6.33 -12.28
C GLY A 39 -5.38 -5.47 -13.45
N THR A 40 -6.00 -4.32 -13.18
CA THR A 40 -6.70 -3.51 -14.21
C THR A 40 -5.78 -2.81 -15.20
N LYS A 41 -4.54 -2.46 -14.80
CA LYS A 41 -3.55 -1.72 -15.59
C LYS A 41 -4.06 -0.37 -16.11
N ASP A 42 -5.01 0.23 -15.37
CA ASP A 42 -5.66 1.49 -15.74
C ASP A 42 -4.73 2.70 -15.53
N SER A 43 -4.37 3.34 -16.65
CA SER A 43 -3.48 4.51 -16.64
C SER A 43 -4.06 5.69 -15.89
N LEU A 44 -5.36 5.96 -16.01
CA LEU A 44 -6.01 7.11 -15.38
C LEU A 44 -5.99 6.99 -13.83
N THR A 45 -6.16 5.79 -13.32
CA THR A 45 -6.02 5.51 -11.88
C THR A 45 -4.59 5.72 -11.42
N LEU A 46 -3.59 5.21 -12.17
CA LEU A 46 -2.18 5.45 -11.87
C LEU A 46 -1.83 6.93 -11.88
N GLU A 47 -2.29 7.68 -12.87
CA GLU A 47 -2.10 9.13 -12.93
C GLU A 47 -2.64 9.89 -11.71
N LYS A 48 -3.75 9.43 -11.16
CA LYS A 48 -4.34 10.00 -9.93
C LYS A 48 -3.58 9.61 -8.68
N LEU A 49 -3.01 8.40 -8.62
CA LEU A 49 -2.30 7.90 -7.45
C LEU A 49 -0.87 8.43 -7.33
N LEU A 50 -0.17 8.60 -8.46
CA LEU A 50 1.25 8.95 -8.48
C LEU A 50 1.49 10.46 -8.35
N ALA A 51 2.49 10.85 -7.57
CA ALA A 51 3.05 12.19 -7.59
C ALA A 51 3.78 12.44 -8.93
N LYS A 52 3.97 13.71 -9.30
CA LYS A 52 4.66 14.07 -10.57
C LYS A 52 6.10 13.55 -10.63
N THR A 53 6.78 13.56 -9.49
CA THR A 53 8.20 13.20 -9.36
C THR A 53 8.39 11.87 -8.64
N VAL A 54 7.45 10.93 -8.81
CA VAL A 54 7.56 9.62 -8.16
C VAL A 54 8.82 8.88 -8.58
N SER A 55 9.48 8.25 -7.60
CA SER A 55 10.56 7.28 -7.81
C SER A 55 10.01 5.87 -7.61
N TYR A 56 9.91 5.10 -8.68
CA TYR A 56 9.31 3.76 -8.63
C TYR A 56 10.37 2.67 -8.75
N GLY A 57 10.79 2.11 -7.62
CA GLY A 57 11.85 1.12 -7.52
C GLY A 57 11.33 -0.32 -7.60
N HIS A 58 12.06 -1.15 -8.35
CA HIS A 58 11.79 -2.57 -8.52
C HIS A 58 12.70 -3.44 -7.64
N SER A 59 12.36 -4.72 -7.48
CA SER A 59 13.09 -5.66 -6.62
C SER A 59 14.54 -5.91 -7.05
N HIS A 60 14.87 -5.62 -8.29
CA HIS A 60 16.23 -5.74 -8.85
C HIS A 60 16.99 -4.41 -8.87
N GLY A 61 16.44 -3.36 -8.24
CA GLY A 61 17.11 -2.07 -8.07
C GLY A 61 16.90 -1.06 -9.20
N ASN A 62 16.31 -1.43 -10.33
CA ASN A 62 15.99 -0.48 -11.38
C ASN A 62 14.90 0.50 -10.92
N LEU A 63 15.04 1.76 -11.33
CA LEU A 63 14.12 2.84 -11.04
C LEU A 63 13.39 3.26 -12.30
N GLN A 64 12.15 3.68 -12.13
CA GLN A 64 11.31 4.23 -13.19
C GLN A 64 10.76 5.60 -12.77
N THR A 65 10.69 6.50 -13.73
CA THR A 65 9.91 7.73 -13.65
C THR A 65 8.40 7.41 -13.69
N ARG A 66 7.58 8.44 -13.46
CA ARG A 66 6.13 8.32 -13.54
C ARG A 66 5.66 7.79 -14.91
N GLU A 67 6.19 8.37 -15.99
CA GLU A 67 5.84 8.01 -17.37
C GLU A 67 6.27 6.59 -17.70
N GLU A 68 7.49 6.22 -17.36
CA GLU A 68 8.02 4.87 -17.56
C GLU A 68 7.22 3.82 -16.81
N MET A 69 6.86 4.11 -15.55
CA MET A 69 6.05 3.21 -14.73
C MET A 69 4.66 3.01 -15.33
N ILE A 70 3.94 4.09 -15.67
CA ILE A 70 2.60 3.99 -16.26
C ILE A 70 2.66 3.22 -17.59
N LYS A 71 3.58 3.58 -18.47
CA LYS A 71 3.79 2.89 -19.74
C LYS A 71 4.12 1.41 -19.54
N GLY A 72 5.01 1.10 -18.58
CA GLY A 72 5.38 -0.27 -18.26
C GLY A 72 4.22 -1.11 -17.79
N VAL A 73 3.37 -0.58 -16.89
CA VAL A 73 2.19 -1.28 -16.39
C VAL A 73 1.16 -1.52 -17.49
N VAL A 74 0.83 -0.47 -18.26
CA VAL A 74 -0.19 -0.55 -19.32
C VAL A 74 0.19 -1.56 -20.42
N HIS A 75 1.47 -1.63 -20.78
CA HIS A 75 1.95 -2.55 -21.82
C HIS A 75 2.37 -3.93 -21.29
N ASN A 76 2.33 -4.14 -19.98
CA ASN A 76 2.66 -5.44 -19.41
C ASN A 76 1.66 -6.51 -19.85
N GLN A 77 2.19 -7.58 -20.45
CA GLN A 77 1.41 -8.68 -21.01
C GLN A 77 1.22 -9.85 -20.02
N SER A 78 1.91 -9.81 -18.86
CA SER A 78 1.74 -10.83 -17.83
C SER A 78 0.34 -10.76 -17.21
N ASN A 79 -0.23 -11.90 -16.88
CA ASN A 79 -1.42 -12.02 -16.07
C ASN A 79 -1.02 -12.42 -14.63
N TYR A 80 -1.63 -11.78 -13.64
CA TYR A 80 -1.33 -12.06 -12.24
C TYR A 80 -2.52 -12.72 -11.55
N THR A 81 -2.27 -13.85 -10.90
CA THR A 81 -3.26 -14.58 -10.09
C THR A 81 -2.80 -14.67 -8.64
N ASP A 82 -3.72 -15.05 -7.74
CA ASP A 82 -3.46 -15.24 -6.31
C ASP A 82 -2.78 -14.01 -5.64
N THR A 83 -3.18 -12.83 -6.11
CA THR A 83 -2.64 -11.58 -5.57
C THR A 83 -3.09 -11.36 -4.13
N ALA A 84 -2.13 -11.12 -3.24
CA ALA A 84 -2.37 -10.87 -1.83
C ALA A 84 -1.53 -9.70 -1.30
N VAL A 85 -2.19 -8.77 -0.61
CA VAL A 85 -1.58 -7.71 0.18
C VAL A 85 -1.84 -8.04 1.64
N SER A 86 -0.78 -8.11 2.45
CA SER A 86 -0.88 -8.48 3.87
C SER A 86 0.13 -7.72 4.73
N ALA A 87 -0.03 -7.82 6.05
CA ALA A 87 0.87 -7.22 7.04
C ALA A 87 1.10 -5.71 6.84
N ILE A 88 0.06 -4.96 6.50
CA ILE A 88 0.15 -3.51 6.29
C ILE A 88 0.51 -2.83 7.61
N LYS A 89 1.56 -2.00 7.57
CA LYS A 89 1.97 -1.10 8.65
C LYS A 89 2.10 0.30 8.09
N ILE A 90 1.51 1.28 8.77
CA ILE A 90 1.44 2.67 8.34
C ILE A 90 2.10 3.54 9.40
N PHE A 91 2.99 4.44 8.97
CA PHE A 91 3.66 5.43 9.80
C PHE A 91 3.41 6.78 9.17
N ILE A 92 2.79 7.69 9.91
CA ILE A 92 2.41 9.03 9.42
C ILE A 92 3.15 10.08 10.24
N GLU A 93 3.79 11.00 9.55
CA GLU A 93 4.42 12.19 10.10
C GLU A 93 4.02 13.40 9.25
N ASP A 94 3.24 14.31 9.80
CA ASP A 94 2.69 15.48 9.12
C ASP A 94 1.99 15.16 7.78
N LYS A 95 2.65 15.52 6.68
CA LYS A 95 2.18 15.31 5.30
C LYS A 95 2.91 14.18 4.59
N THR A 96 3.62 13.35 5.33
CA THR A 96 4.38 12.21 4.79
C THR A 96 3.92 10.93 5.48
N ALA A 97 3.84 9.86 4.74
CA ALA A 97 3.56 8.55 5.29
C ALA A 97 4.44 7.48 4.64
N ILE A 98 4.84 6.51 5.46
CA ILE A 98 5.47 5.28 4.99
C ILE A 98 4.46 4.15 5.19
N VAL A 99 4.20 3.40 4.13
CA VAL A 99 3.40 2.17 4.19
C VAL A 99 4.30 0.99 3.85
N ARG A 100 4.35 0.01 4.75
CA ARG A 100 5.04 -1.26 4.52
C ARG A 100 4.03 -2.39 4.46
N TYR A 101 4.23 -3.34 3.56
CA TYR A 101 3.37 -4.52 3.43
C TYR A 101 4.08 -5.67 2.73
N LEU A 102 3.50 -6.85 2.81
CA LEU A 102 3.91 -8.01 2.04
C LEU A 102 2.96 -8.17 0.83
N PHE A 103 3.55 -8.42 -0.33
CA PHE A 103 2.83 -8.69 -1.56
C PHE A 103 3.21 -10.06 -2.11
N LYS A 104 2.20 -10.83 -2.49
CA LYS A 104 2.38 -12.13 -3.18
C LYS A 104 1.51 -12.15 -4.43
N ALA A 105 2.00 -12.83 -5.46
CA ALA A 105 1.24 -13.12 -6.67
C ALA A 105 1.91 -14.25 -7.46
N ASN A 106 1.16 -14.89 -8.34
CA ASN A 106 1.69 -15.72 -9.42
C ASN A 106 1.67 -14.91 -10.71
N GLU A 107 2.84 -14.63 -11.28
CA GLU A 107 2.98 -14.01 -12.58
C GLU A 107 2.94 -15.08 -13.67
N ASN A 108 1.89 -15.10 -14.45
CA ASN A 108 1.70 -16.00 -15.59
C ASN A 108 2.15 -15.28 -16.86
N LYS A 109 3.23 -15.75 -17.47
CA LYS A 109 3.82 -15.15 -18.67
C LYS A 109 3.23 -15.72 -19.95
N LYS A 110 3.41 -15.02 -21.07
CA LYS A 110 2.89 -15.47 -22.37
C LYS A 110 3.45 -16.82 -22.85
N ASP A 111 4.67 -17.16 -22.45
CA ASP A 111 5.30 -18.43 -22.79
C ASP A 111 4.80 -19.62 -21.94
N GLY A 112 3.83 -19.38 -21.05
CA GLY A 112 3.25 -20.37 -20.15
C GLY A 112 4.05 -20.57 -18.86
N SER A 113 5.18 -19.88 -18.68
CA SER A 113 5.92 -19.95 -17.43
C SER A 113 5.23 -19.16 -16.32
N VAL A 114 5.37 -19.65 -15.07
CA VAL A 114 4.83 -19.01 -13.87
C VAL A 114 5.98 -18.63 -12.95
N THR A 115 5.98 -17.37 -12.50
CA THR A 115 6.93 -16.88 -11.50
C THR A 115 6.17 -16.51 -10.22
N ASN A 116 6.56 -17.11 -9.09
CA ASN A 116 6.00 -16.75 -7.79
C ASN A 116 6.67 -15.45 -7.30
N LEU A 117 5.87 -14.40 -7.16
CA LEU A 117 6.31 -13.13 -6.60
C LEU A 117 6.07 -13.12 -5.10
N ASN A 118 7.10 -12.74 -4.34
CA ASN A 118 7.03 -12.55 -2.91
C ASN A 118 7.89 -11.33 -2.55
N PHE A 119 7.25 -10.22 -2.21
CA PHE A 119 7.93 -8.95 -2.00
C PHE A 119 7.62 -8.34 -0.63
N SER A 120 8.66 -7.78 0.00
CA SER A 120 8.52 -6.75 1.04
C SER A 120 8.48 -5.40 0.35
N MET A 121 7.40 -4.66 0.57
CA MET A 121 7.11 -3.40 -0.11
C MET A 121 7.28 -2.23 0.84
N MET A 122 7.84 -1.15 0.35
CA MET A 122 7.82 0.16 1.00
C MET A 122 7.25 1.19 0.03
N LEU A 123 6.22 1.89 0.48
CA LEU A 123 5.62 3.04 -0.20
C LEU A 123 5.87 4.29 0.62
N VAL A 124 6.24 5.36 -0.03
CA VAL A 124 6.32 6.72 0.56
C VAL A 124 5.22 7.55 -0.08
N TRP A 125 4.32 8.05 0.75
CA TRP A 125 3.21 8.90 0.34
C TRP A 125 3.41 10.32 0.84
N ILE A 126 3.00 11.30 0.03
CA ILE A 126 2.97 12.71 0.41
C ILE A 126 1.54 13.25 0.25
N LYS A 127 1.14 14.16 1.13
CA LYS A 127 -0.19 14.77 1.08
C LYS A 127 -0.13 16.08 0.32
N GLU A 128 -0.61 16.07 -0.92
CA GLU A 128 -0.70 17.24 -1.80
C GLU A 128 -2.14 17.71 -1.91
N LYS A 129 -2.42 18.97 -1.56
CA LYS A 129 -3.76 19.56 -1.63
C LYS A 129 -4.85 18.70 -0.98
N GLY A 130 -4.53 18.11 0.18
CA GLY A 130 -5.44 17.26 0.94
C GLY A 130 -5.56 15.81 0.47
N THR A 131 -4.82 15.38 -0.56
CA THR A 131 -4.87 14.04 -1.14
C THR A 131 -3.51 13.37 -1.06
N TRP A 132 -3.47 12.10 -0.62
CA TRP A 132 -2.25 11.32 -0.61
C TRP A 132 -1.84 10.89 -2.02
N LYS A 133 -0.58 11.16 -2.39
CA LYS A 133 0.07 10.79 -3.65
C LYS A 133 1.31 9.94 -3.39
N LEU A 134 1.52 8.91 -4.18
CA LEU A 134 2.71 8.07 -4.10
C LEU A 134 3.93 8.84 -4.61
N MET A 135 4.90 9.06 -3.72
CA MET A 135 6.17 9.74 -4.03
C MET A 135 7.30 8.76 -4.25
N GLY A 136 7.28 7.62 -3.58
CA GLY A 136 8.31 6.60 -3.71
C GLY A 136 7.77 5.19 -3.50
N ARG A 137 8.35 4.23 -4.21
CA ARG A 137 8.09 2.80 -4.02
C ARG A 137 9.40 2.04 -4.12
N GLN A 138 9.58 1.07 -3.24
CA GLN A 138 10.65 0.08 -3.36
C GLN A 138 10.09 -1.31 -3.05
N ALA A 139 10.36 -2.26 -3.94
CA ALA A 139 10.16 -3.67 -3.69
C ALA A 139 11.49 -4.34 -3.34
N VAL A 140 11.42 -5.33 -2.46
CA VAL A 140 12.55 -6.23 -2.17
C VAL A 140 12.01 -7.65 -2.21
N SER A 141 12.67 -8.52 -2.99
CA SER A 141 12.32 -9.95 -2.98
C SER A 141 12.62 -10.56 -1.62
N VAL A 142 11.68 -11.34 -1.10
CA VAL A 142 11.85 -12.11 0.15
C VAL A 142 11.73 -13.60 -0.16
N GLN A 143 12.58 -14.37 0.50
CA GLN A 143 12.61 -15.83 0.38
C GLN A 143 11.49 -16.47 1.19
#